data_23e4683e768c3454d0bcd732cd26b033
#
_entry.id   23e4683e768c3454d0bcd732cd26b033
#
_cell.length_a   1.000
_cell.length_b   1.000
_cell.length_c   1.000
_cell.angle_alpha   90.00
_cell.angle_beta   90.00
_cell.angle_gamma   90.00
#
_symmetry.space_group_name_H-M   'P 1'
#
loop_
_entity.id
_entity.type
_entity.pdbx_description
1 polymer ?
#
loop_
_entity_poly.entity_id
_entity_poly.type
_entity_poly.pdbx_seq_one_letter_code
_entity_poly.pdbx_strand_id
1 'polypeptide(L)'
;PGTGKTTTLLDYVEKELETVPIEKIGYFSFTRKAANEARDRAIDKFDLDQKSFKWFSTLHSCGYHSIDQEGRTVMGRPQFKSFADKIGLKAKLLVDTETGMSDNIYLNHHNLARARGISLEEHYRKYVDTTVVDWKFLEHLSTAYEQFKEVNKYIDYTDMLYEAVNENLLPELD
;
A
#
# COMPACT_ATOMS: atom_id res chain seq x y z
N PRO A 1 -0.31 -22.79 -7.56
CA PRO A 1 1.10 -23.02 -7.29
C PRO A 1 1.72 -23.77 -8.47
N GLY A 2 2.91 -23.38 -8.96
CA GLY A 2 3.63 -24.12 -10.00
C GLY A 2 3.34 -23.73 -11.47
N THR A 3 2.68 -22.60 -11.73
CA THR A 3 2.36 -22.14 -13.10
C THR A 3 3.52 -21.45 -13.84
N GLY A 4 4.72 -21.44 -13.28
CA GLY A 4 5.91 -20.82 -13.91
C GLY A 4 5.91 -19.29 -13.99
N LYS A 5 4.90 -18.57 -13.42
CA LYS A 5 4.81 -17.10 -13.51
C LYS A 5 6.07 -16.37 -13.06
N THR A 6 6.62 -16.74 -11.91
CA THR A 6 7.84 -16.11 -11.39
C THR A 6 9.03 -16.37 -12.32
N THR A 7 9.14 -17.58 -12.85
CA THR A 7 10.20 -17.94 -13.82
C THR A 7 10.09 -17.08 -15.07
N THR A 8 8.89 -17.00 -15.66
CA THR A 8 8.64 -16.17 -16.85
C THR A 8 8.97 -14.70 -16.62
N LEU A 9 8.58 -14.16 -15.44
CA LEU A 9 8.90 -12.76 -15.09
C LEU A 9 10.41 -12.54 -14.92
N LEU A 10 11.12 -13.49 -14.33
CA LEU A 10 12.58 -13.43 -14.22
C LEU A 10 13.29 -13.57 -15.60
N ASP A 11 12.69 -14.28 -16.55
CA ASP A 11 13.19 -14.32 -17.95
C ASP A 11 13.02 -12.96 -18.65
N TYR A 12 11.98 -12.18 -18.32
CA TYR A 12 11.89 -10.78 -18.78
C TYR A 12 12.96 -9.91 -18.13
N VAL A 13 13.15 -10.02 -16.79
CA VAL A 13 14.25 -9.30 -16.10
C VAL A 13 15.60 -9.59 -16.72
N GLU A 14 15.88 -10.85 -17.10
CA GLU A 14 17.13 -11.24 -17.76
C GLU A 14 17.35 -10.51 -19.10
N LYS A 15 16.31 -10.34 -19.90
CA LYS A 15 16.38 -9.59 -21.16
C LYS A 15 16.62 -8.10 -20.92
N GLU A 16 15.93 -7.51 -19.93
CA GLU A 16 16.13 -6.09 -19.59
C GLU A 16 17.55 -5.84 -19.08
N LEU A 17 18.16 -6.78 -18.36
CA LEU A 17 19.54 -6.67 -17.88
C LEU A 17 20.59 -6.52 -19.00
N GLU A 18 20.25 -6.82 -20.24
CA GLU A 18 21.16 -6.57 -21.38
C GLU A 18 21.39 -5.07 -21.62
N THR A 19 20.44 -4.22 -21.24
CA THR A 19 20.44 -2.77 -21.52
C THR A 19 20.20 -1.88 -20.29
N VAL A 20 19.58 -2.41 -19.24
CA VAL A 20 19.18 -1.68 -18.05
C VAL A 20 19.86 -2.25 -16.81
N PRO A 21 20.51 -1.43 -15.96
CA PRO A 21 21.08 -1.91 -14.72
C PRO A 21 19.98 -2.37 -13.74
N ILE A 22 20.25 -3.41 -12.96
CA ILE A 22 19.29 -4.04 -12.05
C ILE A 22 18.67 -3.05 -11.03
N GLU A 23 19.40 -2.01 -10.66
CA GLU A 23 18.93 -0.96 -9.75
C GLU A 23 17.78 -0.12 -10.33
N LYS A 24 17.59 -0.17 -11.66
CA LYS A 24 16.49 0.50 -12.37
C LYS A 24 15.37 -0.45 -12.77
N ILE A 25 15.48 -1.74 -12.46
CA ILE A 25 14.43 -2.72 -12.77
C ILE A 25 13.51 -2.88 -11.56
N GLY A 26 12.20 -2.65 -11.76
CA GLY A 26 11.17 -2.84 -10.77
C GLY A 26 10.46 -4.19 -10.89
N TYR A 27 10.46 -4.99 -9.82
CA TYR A 27 9.67 -6.21 -9.71
C TYR A 27 8.73 -6.12 -8.52
N PHE A 28 7.41 -6.04 -8.76
CA PHE A 28 6.45 -5.84 -7.70
C PHE A 28 5.51 -7.02 -7.51
N SER A 29 5.24 -7.35 -6.24
CA SER A 29 4.28 -8.37 -5.86
C SER A 29 3.31 -7.86 -4.79
N PHE A 30 2.14 -8.50 -4.68
CA PHE A 30 1.16 -8.15 -3.65
C PHE A 30 1.61 -8.48 -2.24
N THR A 31 2.37 -9.56 -2.04
CA THR A 31 2.81 -10.00 -0.72
C THR A 31 4.32 -9.91 -0.57
N ARG A 32 4.76 -9.59 0.66
CA ARG A 32 6.19 -9.59 1.01
C ARG A 32 6.85 -10.94 0.76
N LYS A 33 6.12 -12.03 1.04
CA LYS A 33 6.62 -13.39 0.82
C LYS A 33 6.94 -13.63 -0.66
N ALA A 34 6.02 -13.27 -1.55
CA ALA A 34 6.22 -13.46 -2.99
C ALA A 34 7.32 -12.53 -3.54
N ALA A 35 7.40 -11.29 -3.06
CA ALA A 35 8.48 -10.36 -3.44
C ALA A 35 9.85 -10.89 -2.99
N ASN A 36 9.97 -11.36 -1.74
CA ASN A 36 11.22 -11.94 -1.23
C ASN A 36 11.61 -13.21 -2.00
N GLU A 37 10.67 -14.13 -2.26
CA GLU A 37 10.92 -15.34 -3.06
C GLU A 37 11.43 -14.99 -4.46
N ALA A 38 10.83 -13.99 -5.12
CA ALA A 38 11.28 -13.55 -6.43
C ALA A 38 12.70 -12.94 -6.37
N ARG A 39 12.96 -12.12 -5.36
CA ARG A 39 14.30 -11.53 -5.15
C ARG A 39 15.35 -12.59 -4.91
N ASP A 40 15.09 -13.57 -4.02
CA ASP A 40 16.05 -14.62 -3.70
C ASP A 40 16.38 -15.46 -4.95
N ARG A 41 15.37 -15.80 -5.75
CA ARG A 41 15.57 -16.48 -7.05
C ARG A 41 16.33 -15.63 -8.06
N ALA A 42 16.11 -14.30 -8.06
CA ALA A 42 16.86 -13.41 -8.94
C ALA A 42 18.33 -13.30 -8.54
N ILE A 43 18.62 -13.22 -7.23
CA ILE A 43 19.99 -13.26 -6.71
C ILE A 43 20.70 -14.53 -7.18
N ASP A 44 20.07 -15.69 -7.00
CA ASP A 44 20.65 -16.99 -7.41
C ASP A 44 20.81 -17.10 -8.93
N LYS A 45 19.86 -16.55 -9.72
CA LYS A 45 19.89 -16.64 -11.18
C LYS A 45 20.91 -15.72 -11.81
N PHE A 46 21.07 -14.49 -11.27
CA PHE A 46 21.89 -13.45 -11.90
C PHE A 46 23.26 -13.26 -11.23
N ASP A 47 23.51 -13.93 -10.11
CA ASP A 47 24.76 -13.83 -9.32
C ASP A 47 25.13 -12.36 -8.97
N LEU A 48 24.11 -11.57 -8.56
CA LEU A 48 24.25 -10.17 -8.21
C LEU A 48 24.06 -9.96 -6.70
N ASP A 49 24.65 -8.90 -6.16
CA ASP A 49 24.50 -8.55 -4.73
C ASP A 49 23.05 -8.24 -4.38
N GLN A 50 22.59 -8.73 -3.23
CA GLN A 50 21.23 -8.52 -2.72
C GLN A 50 20.82 -7.03 -2.69
N LYS A 51 21.78 -6.12 -2.46
CA LYS A 51 21.52 -4.68 -2.38
C LYS A 51 21.10 -4.08 -3.73
N SER A 52 21.51 -4.70 -4.83
CA SER A 52 21.13 -4.27 -6.18
C SER A 52 19.64 -4.47 -6.49
N PHE A 53 18.98 -5.41 -5.78
CA PHE A 53 17.55 -5.70 -5.96
C PHE A 53 16.63 -4.83 -5.10
N LYS A 54 16.93 -3.53 -5.00
CA LYS A 54 16.18 -2.57 -4.16
C LYS A 54 14.69 -2.56 -4.47
N TRP A 55 14.32 -2.67 -5.73
CA TRP A 55 12.95 -2.54 -6.21
C TRP A 55 12.24 -3.88 -6.44
N PHE A 56 12.81 -4.98 -5.94
CA PHE A 56 12.12 -6.27 -5.84
C PHE A 56 11.34 -6.31 -4.52
N SER A 57 10.14 -5.75 -4.53
CA SER A 57 9.38 -5.47 -3.31
C SER A 57 7.86 -5.50 -3.52
N THR A 58 7.10 -5.08 -2.53
CA THR A 58 5.68 -4.75 -2.71
C THR A 58 5.54 -3.28 -3.15
N LEU A 59 4.42 -2.94 -3.83
CA LEU A 59 4.12 -1.55 -4.19
C LEU A 59 4.08 -0.63 -2.95
N HIS A 60 3.53 -1.10 -1.83
CA HIS A 60 3.52 -0.33 -0.58
C HIS A 60 4.94 -0.06 -0.05
N SER A 61 5.85 -1.02 -0.18
CA SER A 61 7.25 -0.82 0.18
C SER A 61 7.93 0.20 -0.74
N CYS A 62 7.66 0.14 -2.04
CA CYS A 62 8.14 1.13 -3.00
C CYS A 62 7.62 2.53 -2.64
N GLY A 63 6.32 2.70 -2.45
CA GLY A 63 5.71 3.96 -2.04
C GLY A 63 6.31 4.48 -0.73
N TYR A 64 6.43 3.63 0.29
CA TYR A 64 7.03 4.00 1.57
C TYR A 64 8.47 4.53 1.45
N HIS A 65 9.29 3.91 0.59
CA HIS A 65 10.68 4.35 0.37
C HIS A 65 10.79 5.57 -0.54
N SER A 66 9.71 5.98 -1.18
CA SER A 66 9.68 7.14 -2.09
C SER A 66 9.20 8.42 -1.41
N ILE A 67 8.45 8.32 -0.31
CA ILE A 67 7.93 9.48 0.43
C ILE A 67 8.85 9.90 1.57
N ASP A 68 8.67 11.14 2.04
CA ASP A 68 9.34 11.61 3.27
C ASP A 68 8.79 10.88 4.51
N GLN A 69 9.68 10.27 5.27
CA GLN A 69 9.36 9.46 6.45
C GLN A 69 9.71 10.16 7.76
N GLU A 70 10.28 11.38 7.71
CA GLU A 70 10.82 12.04 8.90
C GLU A 70 9.74 12.32 9.95
N GLY A 71 9.91 11.69 11.11
CA GLY A 71 8.98 11.81 12.23
C GLY A 71 7.61 11.15 12.03
N ARG A 72 7.42 10.37 10.96
CA ARG A 72 6.16 9.69 10.63
C ARG A 72 6.20 8.22 11.04
N THR A 73 5.07 7.71 11.52
CA THR A 73 4.92 6.31 11.93
C THR A 73 3.86 5.61 11.11
N VAL A 74 4.20 4.44 10.57
CA VAL A 74 3.23 3.60 9.85
C VAL A 74 2.20 3.03 10.82
N MET A 75 0.92 3.20 10.52
CA MET A 75 -0.16 2.67 11.34
C MET A 75 -0.17 1.14 11.33
N GLY A 76 -0.11 0.56 12.51
CA GLY A 76 -0.30 -0.86 12.76
C GLY A 76 -1.51 -1.11 13.68
N ARG A 77 -1.67 -2.35 14.09
CA ARG A 77 -2.78 -2.75 14.99
C ARG A 77 -2.96 -1.86 16.23
N PRO A 78 -1.91 -1.42 16.95
CA PRO A 78 -2.07 -0.56 18.12
C PRO A 78 -2.69 0.80 17.78
N GLN A 79 -2.28 1.42 16.66
CA GLN A 79 -2.77 2.71 16.20
C GLN A 79 -4.23 2.63 15.75
N PHE A 80 -4.59 1.59 15.00
CA PHE A 80 -5.99 1.34 14.62
C PHE A 80 -6.89 1.09 15.83
N LYS A 81 -6.41 0.35 16.83
CA LYS A 81 -7.13 0.16 18.10
C LYS A 81 -7.32 1.50 18.82
N SER A 82 -6.27 2.30 18.94
CA SER A 82 -6.34 3.63 19.57
C SER A 82 -7.33 4.55 18.85
N PHE A 83 -7.37 4.52 17.52
CA PHE A 83 -8.37 5.25 16.76
C PHE A 83 -9.79 4.76 17.05
N ALA A 84 -10.03 3.45 16.99
CA ALA A 84 -11.34 2.86 17.28
C ALA A 84 -11.85 3.24 18.69
N ASP A 85 -10.98 3.18 19.69
CA ASP A 85 -11.31 3.56 21.07
C ASP A 85 -11.69 5.05 21.16
N LYS A 86 -10.97 5.95 20.46
CA LYS A 86 -11.25 7.39 20.45
C LYS A 86 -12.59 7.76 19.85
N ILE A 87 -13.01 7.07 18.78
CA ILE A 87 -14.30 7.34 18.12
C ILE A 87 -15.43 6.46 18.67
N GLY A 88 -15.19 5.70 19.73
CA GLY A 88 -16.19 4.86 20.39
C GLY A 88 -16.66 3.66 19.56
N LEU A 89 -15.86 3.21 18.58
CA LEU A 89 -16.14 1.99 17.87
C LEU A 89 -15.87 0.78 18.77
N LYS A 90 -16.94 0.09 19.16
CA LYS A 90 -16.86 -1.15 19.97
C LYS A 90 -16.34 -2.35 19.17
N ALA A 91 -16.33 -2.28 17.86
CA ALA A 91 -15.82 -3.33 16.99
C ALA A 91 -14.28 -3.25 16.89
N LYS A 92 -13.62 -4.40 16.90
CA LYS A 92 -12.19 -4.48 16.63
C LYS A 92 -11.93 -4.00 15.21
N LEU A 93 -11.23 -2.89 15.07
CA LEU A 93 -10.77 -2.40 13.78
C LEU A 93 -9.53 -3.24 13.42
N LEU A 94 -9.76 -4.34 12.71
CA LEU A 94 -8.68 -5.14 12.16
C LEU A 94 -8.35 -4.59 10.77
N VAL A 95 -7.08 -4.34 10.54
CA VAL A 95 -6.56 -3.96 9.24
C VAL A 95 -5.54 -5.01 8.82
N ASP A 96 -5.75 -5.55 7.64
CA ASP A 96 -4.79 -6.45 7.02
C ASP A 96 -3.54 -5.66 6.62
N THR A 97 -2.39 -6.07 7.12
CA THR A 97 -1.12 -5.34 6.92
C THR A 97 -0.50 -5.57 5.53
N GLU A 98 -1.01 -6.50 4.75
CA GLU A 98 -0.55 -6.72 3.37
C GLU A 98 -1.40 -5.95 2.35
N THR A 99 -2.70 -5.87 2.57
CA THR A 99 -3.66 -5.26 1.64
C THR A 99 -4.14 -3.88 2.06
N GLY A 100 -3.95 -3.49 3.32
CA GLY A 100 -4.52 -2.26 3.89
C GLY A 100 -6.04 -2.31 4.07
N MET A 101 -6.68 -3.44 3.79
CA MET A 101 -8.14 -3.60 3.95
C MET A 101 -8.52 -3.75 5.42
N SER A 102 -9.64 -3.16 5.80
CA SER A 102 -10.22 -3.24 7.14
C SER A 102 -11.43 -4.15 7.16
N ASP A 103 -11.74 -4.73 8.31
CA ASP A 103 -13.04 -5.35 8.60
C ASP A 103 -14.16 -4.32 8.80
N ASN A 104 -13.82 -3.04 8.92
CA ASN A 104 -14.77 -1.94 9.04
C ASN A 104 -15.17 -1.41 7.65
N ILE A 105 -16.46 -1.55 7.32
CA ILE A 105 -17.00 -1.15 6.01
C ILE A 105 -16.79 0.34 5.70
N TYR A 106 -16.91 1.22 6.69
CA TYR A 106 -16.74 2.67 6.51
C TYR A 106 -15.29 3.04 6.20
N LEU A 107 -14.32 2.45 6.93
CA LEU A 107 -12.91 2.67 6.65
C LEU A 107 -12.50 2.11 5.28
N ASN A 108 -13.08 0.98 4.86
CA ASN A 108 -12.87 0.46 3.52
C ASN A 108 -13.39 1.41 2.44
N HIS A 109 -14.57 1.98 2.59
CA HIS A 109 -15.08 2.96 1.62
C HIS A 109 -14.24 4.24 1.59
N HIS A 110 -13.76 4.72 2.74
CA HIS A 110 -12.82 5.83 2.82
C HIS A 110 -11.53 5.52 2.02
N ASN A 111 -10.90 4.37 2.28
CA ASN A 111 -9.67 3.96 1.58
C ASN A 111 -9.90 3.73 0.07
N LEU A 112 -11.04 3.16 -0.31
CA LEU A 112 -11.38 2.94 -1.73
C LEU A 112 -11.62 4.26 -2.48
N ALA A 113 -12.20 5.28 -1.86
CA ALA A 113 -12.32 6.61 -2.46
C ALA A 113 -10.94 7.18 -2.78
N ARG A 114 -10.03 7.13 -1.80
CA ARG A 114 -8.64 7.61 -1.94
C ARG A 114 -7.87 6.81 -3.00
N ALA A 115 -7.95 5.49 -2.97
CA ALA A 115 -7.29 4.63 -3.97
C ALA A 115 -7.80 4.86 -5.40
N ARG A 116 -9.04 5.34 -5.57
CA ARG A 116 -9.60 5.73 -6.87
C ARG A 116 -9.28 7.17 -7.27
N GLY A 117 -8.69 7.97 -6.40
CA GLY A 117 -8.41 9.38 -6.67
C GLY A 117 -9.68 10.23 -6.83
N ILE A 118 -10.80 9.85 -6.20
CA ILE A 118 -12.07 10.57 -6.26
C ILE A 118 -12.50 11.04 -4.85
N SER A 119 -13.40 12.04 -4.81
CA SER A 119 -13.92 12.50 -3.52
C SER A 119 -14.74 11.42 -2.82
N LEU A 120 -14.81 11.49 -1.49
CA LEU A 120 -15.61 10.57 -0.68
C LEU A 120 -17.09 10.62 -1.08
N GLU A 121 -17.61 11.83 -1.37
CA GLU A 121 -19.00 12.04 -1.81
C GLU A 121 -19.26 11.38 -3.17
N GLU A 122 -18.34 11.53 -4.13
CA GLU A 122 -18.45 10.89 -5.44
C GLU A 122 -18.41 9.37 -5.30
N HIS A 123 -17.51 8.86 -4.45
CA HIS A 123 -17.43 7.43 -4.15
C HIS A 123 -18.71 6.92 -3.53
N TYR A 124 -19.25 7.62 -2.53
CA TYR A 124 -20.50 7.27 -1.86
C TYR A 124 -21.67 7.18 -2.86
N ARG A 125 -21.83 8.20 -3.69
CA ARG A 125 -22.91 8.24 -4.69
C ARG A 125 -22.84 7.13 -5.73
N LYS A 126 -21.61 6.72 -6.15
CA LYS A 126 -21.45 5.80 -7.28
C LYS A 126 -21.30 4.33 -6.86
N TYR A 127 -20.77 4.06 -5.69
CA TYR A 127 -20.26 2.72 -5.36
C TYR A 127 -20.73 2.18 -4.00
N VAL A 128 -21.45 2.97 -3.21
CA VAL A 128 -21.85 2.57 -1.86
C VAL A 128 -23.32 2.17 -1.83
N ASP A 129 -23.61 1.05 -1.17
CA ASP A 129 -24.99 0.69 -0.83
C ASP A 129 -25.47 1.57 0.33
N THR A 130 -26.30 2.56 -0.01
CA THR A 130 -26.82 3.54 0.93
C THR A 130 -27.82 2.96 1.93
N THR A 131 -28.25 1.71 1.76
CA THR A 131 -29.09 1.00 2.75
C THR A 131 -28.27 0.43 3.90
N VAL A 132 -26.94 0.26 3.68
CA VAL A 132 -26.02 -0.35 4.65
C VAL A 132 -25.10 0.70 5.27
N VAL A 133 -24.67 1.69 4.48
CA VAL A 133 -23.69 2.71 4.89
C VAL A 133 -24.34 4.07 5.00
N ASP A 134 -24.39 4.61 6.21
CA ASP A 134 -24.88 5.97 6.46
C ASP A 134 -23.82 7.01 6.06
N TRP A 135 -24.23 8.03 5.30
CA TRP A 135 -23.33 9.09 4.81
C TRP A 135 -22.72 9.90 5.95
N LYS A 136 -23.53 10.32 6.92
CA LYS A 136 -23.04 11.19 8.00
C LYS A 136 -21.99 10.48 8.86
N PHE A 137 -22.20 9.19 9.09
CA PHE A 137 -21.23 8.41 9.83
C PHE A 137 -19.95 8.16 9.02
N LEU A 138 -20.07 7.90 7.71
CA LEU A 138 -18.92 7.75 6.81
C LEU A 138 -18.07 9.02 6.76
N GLU A 139 -18.72 10.18 6.56
CA GLU A 139 -18.07 11.49 6.53
C GLU A 139 -17.37 11.81 7.86
N HIS A 140 -18.09 11.59 8.98
CA HIS A 140 -17.54 11.81 10.32
C HIS A 140 -16.32 10.90 10.60
N LEU A 141 -16.43 9.59 10.31
CA LEU A 141 -15.33 8.64 10.49
C LEU A 141 -14.13 9.01 9.63
N SER A 142 -14.37 9.36 8.37
CA SER A 142 -13.31 9.75 7.43
C SER A 142 -12.56 10.99 7.91
N THR A 143 -13.29 12.02 8.33
CA THR A 143 -12.71 13.26 8.88
C THR A 143 -11.91 12.99 10.16
N ALA A 144 -12.49 12.24 11.09
CA ALA A 144 -11.82 11.87 12.34
C ALA A 144 -10.56 11.03 12.11
N TYR A 145 -10.58 10.14 11.10
CA TYR A 145 -9.46 9.31 10.75
C TYR A 145 -8.28 10.12 10.20
N GLU A 146 -8.55 11.03 9.26
CA GLU A 146 -7.50 11.91 8.71
C GLU A 146 -6.92 12.82 9.79
N GLN A 147 -7.75 13.44 10.62
CA GLN A 147 -7.29 14.25 11.76
C GLN A 147 -6.47 13.43 12.76
N PHE A 148 -6.85 12.18 13.02
CA PHE A 148 -6.10 11.31 13.91
C PHE A 148 -4.70 11.01 13.36
N LYS A 149 -4.58 10.76 12.05
CA LYS A 149 -3.29 10.56 11.38
C LYS A 149 -2.43 11.82 11.45
N GLU A 150 -2.99 12.96 11.07
CA GLU A 150 -2.30 14.24 11.03
C GLU A 150 -1.73 14.63 12.40
N VAL A 151 -2.57 14.63 13.45
CA VAL A 151 -2.15 15.02 14.81
C VAL A 151 -1.06 14.11 15.39
N ASN A 152 -1.08 12.82 15.05
CA ASN A 152 -0.12 11.85 15.58
C ASN A 152 1.05 11.56 14.62
N LYS A 153 1.11 12.23 13.48
CA LYS A 153 2.08 11.99 12.40
C LYS A 153 2.07 10.52 11.94
N TYR A 154 0.87 9.97 11.79
CA TYR A 154 0.68 8.61 11.29
C TYR A 154 0.47 8.61 9.79
N ILE A 155 0.93 7.55 9.13
CA ILE A 155 0.64 7.21 7.74
C ILE A 155 0.07 5.80 7.66
N ASP A 156 -0.90 5.59 6.80
CA ASP A 156 -1.41 4.27 6.47
C ASP A 156 -0.89 3.78 5.10
N TYR A 157 -1.28 2.57 4.72
CA TYR A 157 -0.85 1.98 3.44
C TYR A 157 -1.38 2.73 2.22
N THR A 158 -2.56 3.34 2.32
CA THR A 158 -3.12 4.17 1.24
C THR A 158 -2.35 5.48 1.10
N ASP A 159 -1.94 6.10 2.22
CA ASP A 159 -1.09 7.30 2.19
C ASP A 159 0.20 7.07 1.41
N MET A 160 0.87 5.95 1.67
CA MET A 160 2.15 5.63 1.03
C MET A 160 2.07 5.65 -0.50
N LEU A 161 1.01 5.05 -1.05
CA LEU A 161 0.81 5.01 -2.50
C LEU A 161 0.27 6.33 -3.05
N TYR A 162 -0.69 6.92 -2.36
CA TYR A 162 -1.33 8.15 -2.79
C TYR A 162 -0.34 9.32 -2.86
N GLU A 163 0.47 9.49 -1.82
CA GLU A 163 1.49 10.54 -1.73
C GLU A 163 2.59 10.31 -2.77
N ALA A 164 3.12 9.09 -2.87
CA ALA A 164 4.16 8.75 -3.84
C ALA A 164 3.73 9.01 -5.29
N VAL A 165 2.47 8.74 -5.63
CA VAL A 165 1.92 8.97 -6.99
C VAL A 165 1.63 10.45 -7.22
N ASN A 166 0.91 11.11 -6.30
CA ASN A 166 0.48 12.49 -6.53
C ASN A 166 1.61 13.52 -6.50
N GLU A 167 2.65 13.25 -5.73
CA GLU A 167 3.84 14.11 -5.65
C GLU A 167 4.93 13.69 -6.66
N ASN A 168 4.65 12.69 -7.50
CA ASN A 168 5.58 12.17 -8.50
C ASN A 168 6.93 11.74 -7.91
N LEU A 169 6.89 11.07 -6.75
CA LEU A 169 8.07 10.65 -6.00
C LEU A 169 8.53 9.22 -6.33
N LEU A 170 7.78 8.51 -7.17
CA LEU A 170 8.14 7.16 -7.56
C LEU A 170 9.47 7.14 -8.33
N PRO A 171 10.32 6.12 -8.14
CA PRO A 171 11.55 6.00 -8.91
C PRO A 171 11.25 5.82 -10.40
N GLU A 172 12.13 6.37 -11.24
CA GLU A 172 12.12 6.04 -12.69
C GLU A 172 12.66 4.63 -12.88
N LEU A 173 11.78 3.71 -13.18
CA LEU A 173 12.06 2.28 -13.37
C LEU A 173 11.64 1.84 -14.77
N ASP A 174 12.33 0.80 -15.27
CA ASP A 174 12.00 0.04 -16.47
C ASP A 174 11.30 -1.29 -16.09
#